data_0cce1ba6a63c9a4da81e6e75d3086bee
#
_entry.id   0cce1ba6a63c9a4da81e6e75d3086bee
#
_cell.length_a   1.000
_cell.length_b   1.000
_cell.length_c   1.000
_cell.angle_alpha   90.00
_cell.angle_beta   90.00
_cell.angle_gamma   90.00
#
_symmetry.space_group_name_H-M   'P 1'
#
loop_
_entity.id
_entity.type
_entity.pdbx_description
1 polymer ?
#
loop_
_entity_poly.entity_id
_entity_poly.type
_entity_poly.pdbx_seq_one_letter_code
_entity_poly.pdbx_strand_id
1 'polypeptide(L)'
;MTSDALAVVERYFACMRAGDIGVVELFHDDARLIGLGTIVEGRAAIAEFYAASIEASRPQPRRLSEPLVAGGSVAVEISIDFSVPGMAPMHVLDLFVVDEGRIRSLTYFVSEHP
;
A
#
# COMPACT_ATOMS: atom_id res chain seq x y z
N MET A 1 -4.78 -16.09 -17.41
CA MET A 1 -4.18 -14.79 -17.71
C MET A 1 -3.89 -14.06 -16.43
N THR A 2 -2.66 -13.62 -16.23
CA THR A 2 -2.28 -12.90 -15.03
C THR A 2 -2.89 -11.50 -15.05
N SER A 3 -3.50 -11.08 -13.95
CA SER A 3 -4.04 -9.74 -13.85
C SER A 3 -2.90 -8.72 -13.77
N ASP A 4 -2.92 -7.71 -14.63
CA ASP A 4 -1.95 -6.61 -14.56
C ASP A 4 -2.07 -5.86 -13.22
N ALA A 5 -3.29 -5.73 -12.73
CA ALA A 5 -3.53 -5.10 -11.44
C ALA A 5 -2.84 -5.87 -10.31
N LEU A 6 -2.99 -7.19 -10.28
CA LEU A 6 -2.35 -8.02 -9.25
C LEU A 6 -0.83 -7.94 -9.34
N ALA A 7 -0.27 -7.92 -10.54
CA ALA A 7 1.18 -7.81 -10.73
C ALA A 7 1.73 -6.49 -10.16
N VAL A 8 1.00 -5.39 -10.35
CA VAL A 8 1.40 -4.09 -9.79
C VAL A 8 1.34 -4.13 -8.25
N VAL A 9 0.28 -4.73 -7.69
CA VAL A 9 0.12 -4.85 -6.24
C VAL A 9 1.23 -5.71 -5.63
N GLU A 10 1.61 -6.79 -6.30
CA GLU A 10 2.71 -7.63 -5.83
C GLU A 10 4.04 -6.88 -5.82
N ARG A 11 4.28 -6.04 -6.83
CA ARG A 11 5.48 -5.17 -6.84
C ARG A 11 5.43 -4.13 -5.73
N TYR A 12 4.24 -3.58 -5.44
CA TYR A 12 4.06 -2.66 -4.33
C TYR A 12 4.52 -3.28 -3.01
N PHE A 13 4.04 -4.49 -2.71
CA PHE A 13 4.41 -5.16 -1.47
C PHE A 13 5.89 -5.54 -1.43
N ALA A 14 6.47 -5.94 -2.56
CA ALA A 14 7.90 -6.23 -2.63
C ALA A 14 8.74 -5.00 -2.31
N CYS A 15 8.38 -3.84 -2.85
CA CYS A 15 9.06 -2.57 -2.54
C CYS A 15 8.92 -2.21 -1.06
N MET A 16 7.71 -2.37 -0.51
CA MET A 16 7.51 -2.04 0.91
C MET A 16 8.33 -2.94 1.82
N ARG A 17 8.40 -4.24 1.53
CA ARG A 17 9.21 -5.17 2.31
C ARG A 17 10.71 -4.84 2.23
N ALA A 18 11.14 -4.34 1.08
CA ALA A 18 12.54 -3.95 0.88
C ALA A 18 12.88 -2.57 1.45
N GLY A 19 11.88 -1.81 1.86
CA GLY A 19 12.07 -0.41 2.26
C GLY A 19 12.51 0.46 1.10
N ASP A 20 12.03 0.16 -0.11
CA ASP A 20 12.44 0.79 -1.36
C ASP A 20 11.49 1.92 -1.72
N ILE A 21 11.99 3.16 -1.72
CA ILE A 21 11.21 4.34 -2.08
C ILE A 21 10.76 4.30 -3.55
N GLY A 22 11.34 3.43 -4.35
CA GLY A 22 10.89 3.17 -5.73
C GLY A 22 9.43 2.76 -5.83
N VAL A 23 8.81 2.37 -4.70
CA VAL A 23 7.37 2.08 -4.62
C VAL A 23 6.53 3.21 -5.21
N VAL A 24 7.00 4.44 -5.11
CA VAL A 24 6.28 5.63 -5.59
C VAL A 24 6.12 5.64 -7.10
N GLU A 25 7.04 5.01 -7.82
CA GLU A 25 6.98 4.91 -9.29
C GLU A 25 5.79 4.05 -9.76
N LEU A 26 5.21 3.26 -8.88
CA LEU A 26 4.04 2.44 -9.20
C LEU A 26 2.74 3.24 -9.23
N PHE A 27 2.76 4.50 -8.80
CA PHE A 27 1.58 5.35 -8.71
C PHE A 27 1.47 6.29 -9.91
N HIS A 28 0.23 6.60 -10.30
CA HIS A 28 -0.04 7.68 -11.26
C HIS A 28 0.37 9.03 -10.67
N ASP A 29 0.65 10.01 -11.55
CA ASP A 29 1.03 11.36 -11.13
C ASP A 29 -0.02 12.01 -10.23
N ASP A 30 -1.30 11.71 -10.48
CA ASP A 30 -2.44 12.26 -9.74
C ASP A 30 -3.09 11.23 -8.83
N ALA A 31 -2.35 10.19 -8.44
CA ALA A 31 -2.87 9.15 -7.56
C ALA A 31 -3.25 9.68 -6.19
N ARG A 32 -4.08 8.92 -5.49
CA ARG A 32 -4.57 9.28 -4.16
C ARG A 32 -4.31 8.14 -3.19
N LEU A 33 -3.81 8.49 -2.02
CA LEU A 33 -3.61 7.57 -0.91
C LEU A 33 -4.60 7.98 0.19
N ILE A 34 -5.53 7.10 0.54
CA ILE A 34 -6.68 7.43 1.38
C ILE A 34 -6.70 6.52 2.60
N GLY A 35 -6.76 7.11 3.78
CA GLY A 35 -6.90 6.34 5.01
C GLY A 35 -6.71 7.21 6.24
N LEU A 36 -7.18 6.70 7.38
CA LEU A 36 -7.05 7.36 8.68
C LEU A 36 -7.53 8.81 8.66
N GLY A 37 -8.62 9.08 7.90
CA GLY A 37 -9.21 10.41 7.81
C GLY A 37 -8.43 11.40 6.96
N THR A 38 -7.45 10.93 6.20
CA THR A 38 -6.55 11.80 5.42
C THR A 38 -6.52 11.35 3.97
N ILE A 39 -6.36 12.31 3.06
CA ILE A 39 -6.12 12.04 1.65
C ILE A 39 -4.79 12.69 1.28
N VAL A 40 -3.86 11.87 0.77
CA VAL A 40 -2.59 12.33 0.22
C VAL A 40 -2.73 12.27 -1.30
N GLU A 41 -2.66 13.40 -1.95
CA GLU A 41 -2.94 13.49 -3.38
C GLU A 41 -1.71 13.90 -4.16
N GLY A 42 -1.44 13.15 -5.23
CA GLY A 42 -0.34 13.40 -6.13
C GLY A 42 0.92 12.64 -5.76
N ARG A 43 1.68 12.24 -6.78
CA ARG A 43 2.86 11.39 -6.58
C ARG A 43 3.92 12.05 -5.70
N ALA A 44 4.11 13.36 -5.82
CA ALA A 44 5.10 14.07 -4.99
C ALA A 44 4.75 13.99 -3.50
N ALA A 45 3.47 14.23 -3.16
CA ALA A 45 3.03 14.14 -1.77
C ALA A 45 3.07 12.69 -1.26
N ILE A 46 2.72 11.74 -2.11
CA ILE A 46 2.80 10.31 -1.77
C ILE A 46 4.26 9.91 -1.52
N ALA A 47 5.20 10.46 -2.30
CA ALA A 47 6.63 10.20 -2.11
C ALA A 47 7.09 10.68 -0.73
N GLU A 48 6.68 11.87 -0.32
CA GLU A 48 7.01 12.41 0.99
C GLU A 48 6.44 11.53 2.11
N PHE A 49 5.20 11.07 1.93
CA PHE A 49 4.56 10.20 2.91
C PHE A 49 5.33 8.89 3.08
N TYR A 50 5.66 8.21 1.98
CA TYR A 50 6.38 6.92 2.08
C TYR A 50 7.81 7.11 2.57
N ALA A 51 8.50 8.17 2.14
CA ALA A 51 9.85 8.42 2.62
C ALA A 51 9.87 8.58 4.14
N ALA A 52 8.93 9.36 4.69
CA ALA A 52 8.81 9.55 6.12
C ALA A 52 8.44 8.26 6.85
N SER A 53 7.51 7.49 6.29
CA SER A 53 7.06 6.22 6.89
C SER A 53 8.19 5.19 6.93
N ILE A 54 8.91 5.02 5.84
CA ILE A 54 10.02 4.07 5.74
C ILE A 54 11.12 4.46 6.72
N GLU A 55 11.47 5.74 6.78
CA GLU A 55 12.50 6.24 7.67
C GLU A 55 12.10 6.05 9.14
N ALA A 56 10.85 6.38 9.49
CA ALA A 56 10.41 6.36 10.88
C ALA A 56 10.16 4.96 11.42
N SER A 57 9.59 4.05 10.63
CA SER A 57 9.12 2.76 11.17
C SER A 57 9.36 1.56 10.27
N ARG A 58 9.82 1.77 9.04
CA ARG A 58 10.07 0.71 8.04
C ARG A 58 8.97 -0.36 8.06
N PRO A 59 7.76 -0.01 7.60
CA PRO A 59 6.62 -0.94 7.65
C PRO A 59 6.88 -2.20 6.84
N GLN A 60 6.50 -3.35 7.41
CA GLN A 60 6.68 -4.66 6.77
C GLN A 60 5.31 -5.30 6.61
N PRO A 61 4.67 -5.17 5.44
CA PRO A 61 3.36 -5.77 5.21
C PRO A 61 3.45 -7.28 5.00
N ARG A 62 2.52 -8.01 5.61
CA ARG A 62 2.40 -9.46 5.49
C ARG A 62 0.96 -9.79 5.14
N ARG A 63 0.76 -10.52 4.06
CA ARG A 63 -0.59 -10.91 3.64
C ARG A 63 -1.20 -11.90 4.61
N LEU A 64 -2.47 -11.71 4.94
CA LEU A 64 -3.23 -12.59 5.80
C LEU A 64 -4.20 -13.47 5.02
N SER A 65 -4.53 -13.09 3.78
CA SER A 65 -5.45 -13.84 2.93
C SER A 65 -5.05 -13.68 1.47
N GLU A 66 -5.70 -14.47 0.60
CA GLU A 66 -5.52 -14.33 -0.84
C GLU A 66 -6.11 -13.00 -1.32
N PRO A 67 -5.44 -12.31 -2.25
CA PRO A 67 -6.00 -11.09 -2.82
C PRO A 67 -7.30 -11.35 -3.55
N LEU A 68 -8.24 -10.44 -3.39
CA LEU A 68 -9.50 -10.45 -4.16
C LEU A 68 -9.35 -9.50 -5.32
N VAL A 69 -9.49 -10.02 -6.54
CA VAL A 69 -9.28 -9.25 -7.77
C VAL A 69 -10.60 -9.13 -8.52
N ALA A 70 -10.98 -7.89 -8.84
CA ALA A 70 -12.17 -7.61 -9.64
C ALA A 70 -11.82 -6.51 -10.63
N GLY A 71 -11.58 -6.87 -11.89
CA GLY A 71 -11.14 -5.93 -12.92
C GLY A 71 -9.81 -5.28 -12.51
N GLY A 72 -9.78 -3.96 -12.43
CA GLY A 72 -8.60 -3.21 -11.99
C GLY A 72 -8.49 -3.03 -10.48
N SER A 73 -9.43 -3.59 -9.71
CA SER A 73 -9.44 -3.45 -8.25
C SER A 73 -8.85 -4.68 -7.57
N VAL A 74 -8.03 -4.48 -6.55
CA VAL A 74 -7.43 -5.56 -5.78
C VAL A 74 -7.57 -5.23 -4.30
N ALA A 75 -8.19 -6.13 -3.53
CA ALA A 75 -8.33 -6.00 -2.09
C ALA A 75 -7.46 -7.03 -1.40
N VAL A 76 -6.65 -6.60 -0.45
CA VAL A 76 -5.71 -7.48 0.27
C VAL A 76 -5.76 -7.18 1.76
N GLU A 77 -6.03 -8.22 2.53
CA GLU A 77 -5.95 -8.13 4.00
C GLU A 77 -4.51 -8.37 4.43
N ILE A 78 -3.97 -7.47 5.22
CA ILE A 78 -2.56 -7.53 5.64
C ILE A 78 -2.40 -7.20 7.12
N SER A 79 -1.28 -7.65 7.66
CA SER A 79 -0.75 -7.17 8.94
C SER A 79 0.52 -6.38 8.63
N ILE A 80 0.64 -5.19 9.17
CA ILE A 80 1.84 -4.38 9.00
C ILE A 80 2.63 -4.43 10.30
N ASP A 81 3.82 -4.99 10.23
CA ASP A 81 4.76 -4.98 11.35
C ASP A 81 5.68 -3.77 11.21
N PHE A 82 6.02 -3.16 12.33
CA PHE A 82 6.87 -1.97 12.35
C PHE A 82 8.19 -2.29 13.04
N SER A 83 9.28 -1.69 12.56
CA SER A 83 10.62 -1.89 13.12
C SER A 83 10.90 -0.93 14.27
N VAL A 84 9.88 -0.65 15.07
CA VAL A 84 9.98 0.22 16.25
C VAL A 84 9.59 -0.60 17.49
N PRO A 85 10.47 -0.71 18.48
CA PRO A 85 10.16 -1.47 19.70
C PRO A 85 8.89 -0.94 20.38
N GLY A 86 8.00 -1.85 20.76
CA GLY A 86 6.76 -1.50 21.45
C GLY A 86 5.62 -1.08 20.54
N MET A 87 5.85 -0.95 19.23
CA MET A 87 4.78 -0.63 18.29
C MET A 87 4.05 -1.91 17.86
N ALA A 88 2.74 -1.97 18.14
CA ALA A 88 1.92 -3.12 17.82
C ALA A 88 1.70 -3.23 16.31
N PRO A 89 1.53 -4.46 15.77
CA PRO A 89 1.17 -4.62 14.36
C PRO A 89 -0.18 -3.98 14.07
N MET A 90 -0.35 -3.52 12.82
CA MET A 90 -1.59 -2.91 12.38
C MET A 90 -2.29 -3.84 11.40
N HIS A 91 -3.57 -4.15 11.67
CA HIS A 91 -4.39 -4.98 10.80
C HIS A 91 -5.14 -4.08 9.82
N VAL A 92 -4.93 -4.28 8.53
CA VAL A 92 -5.37 -3.35 7.49
C VAL A 92 -5.96 -4.13 6.31
N LEU A 93 -7.02 -3.58 5.72
CA LEU A 93 -7.47 -3.99 4.39
C LEU A 93 -7.04 -2.92 3.40
N ASP A 94 -6.17 -3.26 2.47
CA ASP A 94 -5.75 -2.38 1.39
C ASP A 94 -6.61 -2.61 0.16
N LEU A 95 -7.18 -1.53 -0.38
CA LEU A 95 -7.93 -1.57 -1.62
C LEU A 95 -7.19 -0.74 -2.67
N PHE A 96 -6.65 -1.43 -3.67
CA PHE A 96 -5.94 -0.81 -4.78
C PHE A 96 -6.85 -0.67 -5.98
N VAL A 97 -6.81 0.46 -6.65
CA VAL A 97 -7.38 0.63 -7.98
C VAL A 97 -6.23 0.87 -8.93
N VAL A 98 -6.07 -0.03 -9.90
CA VAL A 98 -4.97 0.01 -10.87
C VAL A 98 -5.53 0.30 -12.24
N ASP A 99 -4.90 1.22 -12.95
CA ASP A 99 -5.32 1.65 -14.28
C ASP A 99 -4.08 1.92 -15.11
N GLU A 100 -4.04 1.35 -16.30
CA GLU A 100 -2.92 1.50 -17.23
C GLU A 100 -1.56 1.15 -16.58
N GLY A 101 -1.54 0.07 -15.80
CA GLY A 101 -0.32 -0.46 -15.21
C GLY A 101 0.21 0.31 -14.00
N ARG A 102 -0.56 1.27 -13.47
CA ARG A 102 -0.17 2.06 -12.29
C ARG A 102 -1.32 2.18 -11.32
N ILE A 103 -0.98 2.43 -10.06
CA ILE A 103 -1.97 2.59 -8.99
C ILE A 103 -2.63 3.96 -9.14
N ARG A 104 -3.94 3.97 -9.33
CA ARG A 104 -4.76 5.19 -9.37
C ARG A 104 -5.10 5.64 -7.96
N SER A 105 -5.42 4.68 -7.09
CA SER A 105 -5.70 4.97 -5.68
C SER A 105 -5.38 3.76 -4.82
N LEU A 106 -5.02 4.03 -3.59
CA LEU A 106 -4.87 3.03 -2.54
C LEU A 106 -5.63 3.55 -1.33
N THR A 107 -6.67 2.82 -0.94
CA THR A 107 -7.43 3.13 0.28
C THR A 107 -7.10 2.05 1.30
N TYR A 108 -6.73 2.45 2.51
CA TYR A 108 -6.47 1.49 3.56
C TYR A 108 -7.44 1.67 4.72
N PHE A 109 -8.04 0.56 5.12
CA PHE A 109 -9.03 0.49 6.20
C PHE A 109 -8.38 -0.21 7.38
N VAL A 110 -8.23 0.50 8.49
CA VAL A 110 -7.58 -0.04 9.68
C VAL A 110 -8.61 -0.68 10.58
N SER A 111 -8.36 -1.92 10.98
CA SER A 111 -9.22 -2.60 11.93
C SER A 111 -8.91 -2.12 13.35
N GLU A 112 -9.95 -1.85 14.13
CA GLU A 112 -9.78 -1.48 15.54
C GLU A 112 -9.35 -2.66 16.40
N HIS A 113 -9.61 -3.88 15.91
CA HIS A 113 -9.24 -5.10 16.60
C HIS A 113 -8.30 -5.93 15.72
N PRO A 114 -7.11 -6.26 16.21
CA PRO A 114 -6.15 -7.05 15.45
C PRO A 114 -6.66 -8.47 15.15
#